data_711e6270f022a307cf691b1e1bd2966d
#
_entry.id   711e6270f022a307cf691b1e1bd2966d
#
_cell.length_a   1.000
_cell.length_b   1.000
_cell.length_c   1.000
_cell.angle_alpha   90.00
_cell.angle_beta   90.00
_cell.angle_gamma   90.00
#
_symmetry.space_group_name_H-M   'P 1'
#
loop_
_entity.id
_entity.type
_entity.pdbx_description
1 polymer ?
#
loop_
_entity_poly.entity_id
_entity_poly.type
_entity_poly.pdbx_seq_one_letter_code
_entity_poly.pdbx_strand_id
1 'polypeptide(L)'
;MVEIEIDGKKVEVKEGSMVMDAANKLGTYIPHFCYHKKLSIAANCRMCLVEVEKAPKPLPACATPVAQGMIVRSNSEKAVKAQKGVMEFLLINHPLDCPICDQGGECQLQDLAVGYGDSSSRYEEKKRVVAPKDVGPLLSLIHI
;
A
#
# COMPACT_ATOMS: atom_id res chain seq x y z
N MET A 1 -6.15 26.70 -1.75
CA MET A 1 -6.19 25.69 -0.65
C MET A 1 -7.50 24.94 -0.79
N VAL A 2 -7.48 23.66 -0.55
CA VAL A 2 -8.65 22.77 -0.66
C VAL A 2 -8.82 22.09 0.70
N GLU A 3 -10.03 22.17 1.26
CA GLU A 3 -10.37 21.49 2.52
C GLU A 3 -10.97 20.13 2.20
N ILE A 4 -10.44 19.09 2.84
CA ILE A 4 -10.97 17.71 2.80
C ILE A 4 -11.09 17.15 4.20
N GLU A 5 -11.83 16.06 4.34
CA GLU A 5 -11.97 15.32 5.60
C GLU A 5 -11.39 13.92 5.44
N ILE A 6 -10.54 13.51 6.39
CA ILE A 6 -10.00 12.15 6.46
C ILE A 6 -10.31 11.59 7.84
N ASP A 7 -11.07 10.48 7.90
CA ASP A 7 -11.48 9.81 9.12
C ASP A 7 -12.07 10.76 10.18
N GLY A 8 -12.92 11.70 9.74
CA GLY A 8 -13.58 12.69 10.58
C GLY A 8 -12.72 13.92 10.95
N LYS A 9 -11.48 14.02 10.46
CA LYS A 9 -10.59 15.16 10.70
C LYS A 9 -10.47 15.99 9.45
N LYS A 10 -10.69 17.30 9.58
CA LYS A 10 -10.55 18.26 8.48
C LYS A 10 -9.09 18.67 8.29
N VAL A 11 -8.68 18.81 7.05
CA VAL A 11 -7.35 19.29 6.68
C VAL A 11 -7.41 20.13 5.42
N GLU A 12 -6.66 21.23 5.44
CA GLU A 12 -6.44 22.05 4.26
C GLU A 12 -5.12 21.70 3.59
N VAL A 13 -5.15 21.46 2.30
CA VAL A 13 -3.97 21.16 1.48
C VAL A 13 -3.96 22.00 0.21
N LYS A 14 -2.82 22.03 -0.45
CA LYS A 14 -2.68 22.75 -1.72
C LYS A 14 -3.50 22.02 -2.80
N GLU A 15 -4.12 22.78 -3.68
CA GLU A 15 -4.77 22.20 -4.86
C GLU A 15 -3.78 21.39 -5.70
N GLY A 16 -4.19 20.22 -6.17
CA GLY A 16 -3.34 19.27 -6.87
C GLY A 16 -2.53 18.33 -5.99
N SER A 17 -2.60 18.48 -4.64
CA SER A 17 -2.06 17.47 -3.72
C SER A 17 -2.83 16.16 -3.81
N MET A 18 -2.20 15.06 -3.41
CA MET A 18 -2.85 13.75 -3.33
C MET A 18 -3.46 13.51 -1.94
N VAL A 19 -4.41 12.59 -1.86
CA VAL A 19 -5.00 12.18 -0.57
C VAL A 19 -3.92 11.71 0.40
N MET A 20 -2.88 11.03 -0.08
CA MET A 20 -1.73 10.61 0.72
C MET A 20 -0.99 11.79 1.37
N ASP A 21 -0.84 12.92 0.66
CA ASP A 21 -0.18 14.12 1.19
C ASP A 21 -1.01 14.74 2.31
N ALA A 22 -2.33 14.74 2.15
CA ALA A 22 -3.26 15.23 3.17
C ALA A 22 -3.25 14.32 4.42
N ALA A 23 -3.22 13.00 4.24
CA ALA A 23 -3.12 12.03 5.33
C ALA A 23 -1.80 12.21 6.11
N ASN A 24 -0.68 12.36 5.40
CA ASN A 24 0.63 12.63 6.00
C ASN A 24 0.63 13.93 6.82
N LYS A 25 -0.04 14.98 6.34
CA LYS A 25 -0.16 16.25 7.08
C LYS A 25 -0.96 16.11 8.37
N LEU A 26 -1.95 15.22 8.39
CA LEU A 26 -2.74 14.88 9.58
C LEU A 26 -2.04 13.90 10.54
N GLY A 27 -0.93 13.27 10.12
CA GLY A 27 -0.31 12.16 10.84
C GLY A 27 -1.11 10.86 10.77
N THR A 28 -2.05 10.75 9.83
CA THR A 28 -2.82 9.53 9.57
C THR A 28 -2.02 8.62 8.65
N TYR A 29 -1.63 7.44 9.16
CA TYR A 29 -0.91 6.47 8.35
C TYR A 29 -1.86 5.70 7.43
N ILE A 30 -1.57 5.69 6.13
CA ILE A 30 -2.22 4.83 5.12
C ILE A 30 -1.18 3.82 4.63
N PRO A 31 -1.47 2.50 4.71
CA PRO A 31 -0.51 1.48 4.31
C PRO A 31 -0.14 1.58 2.83
N HIS A 32 1.14 1.43 2.50
CA HIS A 32 1.63 1.54 1.14
C HIS A 32 2.99 0.86 0.97
N PHE A 33 3.35 0.49 -0.27
CA PHE A 33 4.68 -0.01 -0.62
C PHE A 33 5.37 0.87 -1.67
N CYS A 34 4.70 1.16 -2.78
CA CYS A 34 5.32 1.84 -3.92
C CYS A 34 5.36 3.36 -3.83
N TYR A 35 4.74 3.95 -2.80
CA TYR A 35 4.75 5.40 -2.61
C TYR A 35 5.99 5.84 -1.81
N HIS A 36 6.62 6.91 -2.27
CA HIS A 36 7.65 7.63 -1.53
C HIS A 36 7.53 9.13 -1.83
N LYS A 37 7.56 9.97 -0.78
CA LYS A 37 7.32 11.43 -0.88
C LYS A 37 8.27 12.19 -1.79
N LYS A 38 9.44 11.62 -2.12
CA LYS A 38 10.48 12.24 -2.95
C LYS A 38 10.58 11.62 -4.35
N LEU A 39 9.75 10.63 -4.67
CA LEU A 39 9.77 9.94 -5.96
C LEU A 39 8.47 10.15 -6.72
N SER A 40 8.52 9.89 -8.02
CA SER A 40 7.32 9.90 -8.86
C SER A 40 6.31 8.86 -8.40
N ILE A 41 5.04 9.18 -8.48
CA ILE A 41 3.94 8.31 -8.05
C ILE A 41 3.81 7.14 -9.02
N ALA A 42 4.10 5.93 -8.54
CA ALA A 42 3.99 4.70 -9.32
C ALA A 42 2.55 4.15 -9.40
N ALA A 43 1.73 4.36 -8.36
CA ALA A 43 0.35 3.89 -8.22
C ALA A 43 0.17 2.39 -8.51
N ASN A 44 1.17 1.56 -8.23
CA ASN A 44 1.29 0.18 -8.68
C ASN A 44 0.83 -0.85 -7.64
N CYS A 45 1.26 -0.74 -6.39
CA CYS A 45 1.01 -1.76 -5.36
C CYS A 45 -0.45 -1.85 -4.91
N ARG A 46 -1.23 -0.80 -5.04
CA ARG A 46 -2.64 -0.70 -4.59
C ARG A 46 -2.86 -0.91 -3.08
N MET A 47 -1.82 -0.97 -2.27
CA MET A 47 -1.98 -1.14 -0.83
C MET A 47 -2.66 0.06 -0.16
N CYS A 48 -2.50 1.25 -0.71
CA CYS A 48 -3.07 2.50 -0.18
C CYS A 48 -4.53 2.76 -0.61
N LEU A 49 -5.32 1.72 -0.83
CA LEU A 49 -6.73 1.86 -1.16
C LEU A 49 -7.51 2.41 0.03
N VAL A 50 -8.27 3.47 -0.22
CA VAL A 50 -9.16 4.13 0.74
C VAL A 50 -10.56 4.28 0.13
N GLU A 51 -11.56 4.40 0.97
CA GLU A 51 -12.91 4.75 0.53
C GLU A 51 -13.04 6.26 0.41
N VAL A 52 -13.48 6.71 -0.74
CA VAL A 52 -13.88 8.11 -0.99
C VAL A 52 -15.39 8.14 -1.14
N GLU A 53 -16.04 9.04 -0.40
CA GLU A 53 -17.50 9.17 -0.47
C GLU A 53 -17.95 9.47 -1.90
N LYS A 54 -19.06 8.86 -2.32
CA LYS A 54 -19.61 8.90 -3.68
C LYS A 54 -18.77 8.19 -4.76
N ALA A 55 -17.60 7.64 -4.42
CA ALA A 55 -16.87 6.80 -5.35
C ALA A 55 -17.41 5.36 -5.34
N PRO A 56 -17.62 4.74 -6.51
CA PRO A 56 -18.20 3.39 -6.59
C PRO A 56 -17.25 2.31 -6.06
N LYS A 57 -15.96 2.57 -6.07
CA LYS A 57 -14.90 1.64 -5.66
C LYS A 57 -13.79 2.35 -4.87
N PRO A 58 -13.01 1.62 -4.05
CA PRO A 58 -11.85 2.18 -3.36
C PRO A 58 -10.84 2.79 -4.35
N LEU A 59 -10.24 3.91 -3.95
CA LEU A 59 -9.26 4.64 -4.75
C LEU A 59 -7.88 4.63 -4.08
N PRO A 60 -6.78 4.62 -4.86
CA PRO A 60 -5.43 4.67 -4.32
C PRO A 60 -5.11 6.07 -3.79
N ALA A 61 -4.89 6.21 -2.49
CA ALA A 61 -4.61 7.50 -1.85
C ALA A 61 -3.38 8.22 -2.43
N CYS A 62 -2.37 7.47 -2.89
CA CYS A 62 -1.15 8.03 -3.47
C CYS A 62 -1.36 8.68 -4.84
N ALA A 63 -2.41 8.33 -5.57
CA ALA A 63 -2.67 8.80 -6.95
C ALA A 63 -4.06 9.42 -7.12
N THR A 64 -4.76 9.70 -6.03
CA THR A 64 -6.07 10.38 -6.05
C THR A 64 -5.87 11.83 -5.67
N PRO A 65 -6.05 12.79 -6.60
CA PRO A 65 -5.97 14.22 -6.30
C PRO A 65 -7.13 14.63 -5.39
N VAL A 66 -6.85 15.55 -4.48
CA VAL A 66 -7.86 16.10 -3.57
C VAL A 66 -8.84 17.00 -4.31
N ALA A 67 -10.10 16.98 -3.88
CA ALA A 67 -11.14 17.88 -4.33
C ALA A 67 -11.84 18.52 -3.14
N GLN A 68 -12.37 19.74 -3.32
CA GLN A 68 -13.02 20.50 -2.26
C GLN A 68 -14.19 19.69 -1.65
N GLY A 69 -14.19 19.57 -0.33
CA GLY A 69 -15.21 18.84 0.41
C GLY A 69 -15.17 17.31 0.27
N MET A 70 -14.06 16.77 -0.23
CA MET A 70 -13.87 15.32 -0.32
C MET A 70 -13.83 14.68 1.07
N ILE A 71 -14.59 13.60 1.26
CA ILE A 71 -14.59 12.81 2.49
C ILE A 71 -13.93 11.47 2.19
N VAL A 72 -12.88 11.15 2.95
CA VAL A 72 -12.05 9.96 2.82
C VAL A 72 -12.11 9.14 4.11
N ARG A 73 -12.28 7.83 3.97
CA ARG A 73 -12.25 6.88 5.10
C ARG A 73 -11.18 5.82 4.84
N SER A 74 -10.16 5.82 5.68
CA SER A 74 -9.07 4.83 5.59
C SER A 74 -9.39 3.53 6.31
N ASN A 75 -10.32 3.55 7.27
CA ASN A 75 -10.68 2.44 8.16
C ASN A 75 -12.08 1.89 7.90
N SER A 76 -12.74 2.27 6.81
CA SER A 76 -14.07 1.71 6.50
C SER A 76 -13.96 0.21 6.19
N GLU A 77 -15.06 -0.53 6.38
CA GLU A 77 -15.12 -1.94 6.03
C GLU A 77 -14.66 -2.21 4.58
N LYS A 78 -15.05 -1.32 3.66
CA LYS A 78 -14.68 -1.39 2.25
C LYS A 78 -13.18 -1.20 2.04
N ALA A 79 -12.56 -0.23 2.73
CA ALA A 79 -11.12 0.03 2.67
C ALA A 79 -10.32 -1.14 3.27
N VAL A 80 -10.71 -1.59 4.47
CA VAL A 80 -10.06 -2.72 5.16
C VAL A 80 -10.13 -3.99 4.34
N LYS A 81 -11.30 -4.32 3.76
CA LYS A 81 -11.45 -5.49 2.89
C LYS A 81 -10.57 -5.40 1.64
N ALA A 82 -10.45 -4.21 1.05
CA ALA A 82 -9.58 -4.00 -0.10
C ALA A 82 -8.10 -4.16 0.26
N GLN A 83 -7.66 -3.60 1.39
CA GLN A 83 -6.28 -3.72 1.88
C GLN A 83 -5.91 -5.18 2.20
N LYS A 84 -6.80 -5.93 2.87
CA LYS A 84 -6.62 -7.36 3.12
C LYS A 84 -6.48 -8.15 1.82
N GLY A 85 -7.33 -7.89 0.84
CA GLY A 85 -7.25 -8.53 -0.48
C GLY A 85 -5.95 -8.25 -1.22
N VAL A 86 -5.43 -7.02 -1.13
CA VAL A 86 -4.14 -6.65 -1.71
C VAL A 86 -2.99 -7.35 -1.00
N MET A 87 -3.00 -7.42 0.34
CA MET A 87 -2.00 -8.16 1.10
C MET A 87 -1.99 -9.64 0.73
N GLU A 88 -3.15 -10.28 0.68
CA GLU A 88 -3.29 -11.68 0.26
C GLU A 88 -2.68 -11.88 -1.14
N PHE A 89 -3.00 -11.00 -2.10
CA PHE A 89 -2.46 -11.06 -3.45
C PHE A 89 -0.93 -10.92 -3.50
N LEU A 90 -0.35 -10.02 -2.72
CA LEU A 90 1.10 -9.82 -2.65
C LEU A 90 1.81 -11.05 -2.05
N LEU A 91 1.14 -11.77 -1.15
CA LEU A 91 1.72 -12.90 -0.43
C LEU A 91 1.54 -14.26 -1.14
N ILE A 92 0.67 -14.39 -2.16
CA ILE A 92 0.39 -15.68 -2.79
C ILE A 92 1.64 -16.41 -3.31
N ASN A 93 2.60 -15.68 -3.87
CA ASN A 93 3.85 -16.24 -4.38
C ASN A 93 5.09 -15.87 -3.54
N HIS A 94 4.87 -15.18 -2.41
CA HIS A 94 5.98 -14.82 -1.53
C HIS A 94 6.51 -16.06 -0.80
N PRO A 95 7.84 -16.34 -0.79
CA PRO A 95 8.39 -17.51 -0.14
C PRO A 95 8.18 -17.46 1.38
N LEU A 96 8.04 -18.63 2.01
CA LEU A 96 7.89 -18.77 3.46
C LEU A 96 9.25 -18.89 4.17
N ASP A 97 10.18 -18.03 3.79
CA ASP A 97 11.60 -18.10 4.18
C ASP A 97 12.00 -17.03 5.21
N CYS A 98 11.03 -16.44 5.93
CA CYS A 98 11.31 -15.38 6.91
C CYS A 98 12.43 -15.72 7.91
N PRO A 99 12.54 -16.95 8.45
CA PRO A 99 13.60 -17.30 9.40
C PRO A 99 15.02 -17.26 8.82
N ILE A 100 15.16 -17.37 7.50
CA ILE A 100 16.45 -17.36 6.79
C ILE A 100 16.58 -16.16 5.85
N CYS A 101 15.59 -15.27 5.82
CA CYS A 101 15.58 -14.07 4.99
C CYS A 101 16.38 -12.94 5.66
N ASP A 102 17.29 -12.32 4.93
CA ASP A 102 18.11 -11.21 5.44
C ASP A 102 17.28 -10.00 5.87
N GLN A 103 16.08 -9.82 5.31
CA GLN A 103 15.14 -8.75 5.68
C GLN A 103 14.27 -9.10 6.90
N GLY A 104 14.33 -10.32 7.40
CA GLY A 104 13.50 -10.77 8.52
C GLY A 104 13.70 -9.92 9.78
N GLY A 105 12.60 -9.45 10.39
CA GLY A 105 12.61 -8.60 11.57
C GLY A 105 12.61 -7.08 11.29
N GLU A 106 12.98 -6.64 10.08
CA GLU A 106 12.91 -5.23 9.64
C GLU A 106 12.23 -5.10 8.27
N CYS A 107 11.24 -5.97 8.03
CA CYS A 107 10.56 -6.12 6.75
C CYS A 107 9.22 -5.40 6.74
N GLN A 108 9.09 -4.37 5.92
CA GLN A 108 7.82 -3.66 5.75
C GLN A 108 6.66 -4.58 5.32
N LEU A 109 6.94 -5.64 4.54
CA LEU A 109 5.92 -6.61 4.16
C LEU A 109 5.40 -7.40 5.36
N GLN A 110 6.28 -7.80 6.29
CA GLN A 110 5.87 -8.45 7.54
C GLN A 110 5.01 -7.52 8.39
N ASP A 111 5.45 -6.27 8.59
CA ASP A 111 4.73 -5.28 9.39
C ASP A 111 3.34 -5.01 8.83
N LEU A 112 3.23 -4.82 7.52
CA LEU A 112 1.94 -4.58 6.86
C LEU A 112 1.06 -5.84 6.78
N ALA A 113 1.65 -7.03 6.68
CA ALA A 113 0.90 -8.28 6.74
C ALA A 113 0.25 -8.49 8.11
N VAL A 114 0.98 -8.20 9.19
CA VAL A 114 0.45 -8.28 10.56
C VAL A 114 -0.59 -7.19 10.83
N GLY A 115 -0.33 -5.95 10.39
CA GLY A 115 -1.20 -4.81 10.68
C GLY A 115 -2.46 -4.73 9.81
N TYR A 116 -2.41 -5.18 8.58
CA TYR A 116 -3.46 -4.95 7.57
C TYR A 116 -3.86 -6.21 6.78
N GLY A 117 -3.21 -7.34 7.02
CA GLY A 117 -3.51 -8.61 6.37
C GLY A 117 -4.61 -9.40 7.08
N ASP A 118 -4.70 -10.66 6.71
CA ASP A 118 -5.54 -11.66 7.39
C ASP A 118 -4.68 -12.80 7.93
N SER A 119 -5.21 -13.56 8.89
CA SER A 119 -4.50 -14.68 9.52
C SER A 119 -4.45 -15.93 8.65
N SER A 120 -5.24 -15.98 7.58
CA SER A 120 -5.32 -17.12 6.66
C SER A 120 -5.28 -16.67 5.21
N SER A 121 -4.79 -17.53 4.34
CA SER A 121 -4.84 -17.34 2.88
C SER A 121 -5.89 -18.28 2.28
N ARG A 122 -6.64 -17.77 1.29
CA ARG A 122 -7.54 -18.59 0.47
C ARG A 122 -6.82 -19.28 -0.69
N TYR A 123 -5.54 -18.97 -0.88
CA TYR A 123 -4.72 -19.52 -1.95
C TYR A 123 -4.16 -20.87 -1.52
N GLU A 124 -4.60 -21.93 -2.19
CA GLU A 124 -4.26 -23.33 -1.87
C GLU A 124 -3.24 -23.93 -2.87
N GLU A 125 -2.98 -23.24 -3.96
CA GLU A 125 -2.05 -23.69 -4.99
C GLU A 125 -0.59 -23.56 -4.54
N LYS A 126 0.29 -24.33 -5.18
CA LYS A 126 1.72 -24.26 -4.93
C LYS A 126 2.28 -22.89 -5.32
N LYS A 127 3.01 -22.27 -4.40
CA LYS A 127 3.69 -20.99 -4.66
C LYS A 127 4.64 -21.11 -5.85
N ARG A 128 4.64 -20.10 -6.72
CA ARG A 128 5.57 -20.03 -7.83
C ARG A 128 6.99 -19.78 -7.33
N VAL A 129 7.92 -20.63 -7.73
CA VAL A 129 9.34 -20.45 -7.50
C VAL A 129 9.97 -19.96 -8.81
N VAL A 130 10.70 -18.85 -8.75
CA VAL A 130 11.45 -18.34 -9.90
C VAL A 130 12.79 -19.07 -9.93
N ALA A 131 13.12 -19.68 -11.08
CA ALA A 131 14.43 -20.30 -11.26
C ALA A 131 15.54 -19.25 -11.11
N PRO A 132 16.71 -19.61 -10.52
CA PRO A 132 17.87 -18.71 -10.48
C PRO A 132 18.19 -18.19 -11.87
N LYS A 133 18.40 -16.87 -11.97
CA LYS A 133 18.79 -16.22 -13.22
C LYS A 133 20.27 -15.91 -13.16
N ASP A 134 21.03 -16.46 -14.09
CA ASP A 134 22.40 -16.03 -14.33
C ASP A 134 22.37 -14.72 -15.17
N VAL A 135 22.80 -13.63 -14.59
CA VAL A 135 22.86 -12.31 -15.22
C VAL A 135 24.27 -11.96 -15.69
N GLY A 136 25.18 -12.92 -15.63
CA GLY A 136 26.57 -12.78 -16.04
C GLY A 136 27.48 -12.14 -14.99
N PRO A 137 28.79 -12.05 -15.26
CA PRO A 137 29.78 -11.66 -14.28
C PRO A 137 29.76 -10.16 -13.91
N LEU A 138 29.10 -9.34 -14.71
CA LEU A 138 29.09 -7.88 -14.52
C LEU A 138 27.84 -7.36 -13.80
N LEU A 139 26.85 -8.20 -13.56
CA LEU A 139 25.61 -7.80 -12.93
C LEU A 139 25.28 -8.71 -11.73
N SER A 140 25.17 -8.11 -10.55
CA SER A 140 24.77 -8.81 -9.33
C SER A 140 23.40 -8.33 -8.87
N LEU A 141 22.47 -9.27 -8.70
CA LEU A 141 21.14 -8.95 -8.14
C LEU A 141 21.18 -8.56 -6.67
N ILE A 142 22.24 -8.89 -5.95
CA ILE A 142 22.43 -8.52 -4.54
C ILE A 142 22.67 -7.02 -4.38
N HIS A 143 23.25 -6.39 -5.41
CA HIS A 143 23.62 -4.97 -5.39
C HIS A 143 22.62 -4.08 -6.15
N ILE A 144 21.54 -4.63 -6.63
CA ILE A 144 20.43 -3.94 -7.27
C ILE A 144 19.27 -3.82 -6.31
#